data_bbe9024e97f7bac3602f81c7a5c629cd
#
_entry.id   bbe9024e97f7bac3602f81c7a5c629cd
#
_cell.length_a   1.000
_cell.length_b   1.000
_cell.length_c   1.000
_cell.angle_alpha   90.00
_cell.angle_beta   90.00
_cell.angle_gamma   90.00
#
_symmetry.space_group_name_H-M   'P 1'
#
loop_
_entity.id
_entity.type
_entity.pdbx_description
1 polymer ?
#
loop_
_entity_poly.entity_id
_entity_poly.type
_entity_poly.pdbx_seq_one_letter_code
_entity_poly.pdbx_strand_id
1 'polypeptide(L)'
;MKKSLFPRLALMAVVVALISACSEKKFEYTNVIPANASTVVSINMKSLVDKAGLNDKENKEAQQKLTDAMKSGMNAATFQQVEMIMKDPKKSGIDVSAPLYVFNTETFPTTVIAKVSNEDDLHALLETLEKEKVCQPLASGDGFQFTQMGNQVFMAYTPSVLMLTNYKGTTQLEKIKQDIPALLKQTNENSIVSTAVFKKMQKMGGDIDAMLSPASLIGPYANMIKESDMPFNMKDLKMLGSLSFEKGKISMKYENFTESPELQALFDKQKKATCPIENTFLKYFPKSTLMYISAGINGEEFYNLLLENEQFQKNFSIAKANEVKELFGTFQKDMAMGLINFTMDNAPTFLMYASVKSATPVQLLYEKKNELGLKRGEDILKLGENEYVYKSRMLNIFFGVRNNSLYATNDEMLYKSIDKT
;
A
#
# COMPACT_ATOMS: atom_id res chain seq x y z
N MET A 1 -9.16 22.61 18.92
CA MET A 1 -9.00 21.23 18.41
C MET A 1 -7.55 20.84 18.07
N LYS A 2 -6.52 21.32 18.81
CA LYS A 2 -5.10 21.02 18.53
C LYS A 2 -4.40 20.13 19.58
N LYS A 3 -5.13 19.65 20.61
CA LYS A 3 -4.51 18.94 21.74
C LYS A 3 -4.48 17.41 21.67
N SER A 4 -5.07 16.77 20.65
CA SER A 4 -5.16 15.31 20.59
C SER A 4 -4.14 14.62 19.65
N LEU A 5 -3.34 15.38 18.90
CA LEU A 5 -2.28 14.81 18.03
C LEU A 5 -0.96 14.56 18.79
N PHE A 6 -0.71 15.29 19.85
CA PHE A 6 0.56 15.28 20.59
C PHE A 6 0.91 13.93 21.25
N PRO A 7 0.00 13.23 21.96
CA PRO A 7 0.35 11.94 22.54
C PRO A 7 0.61 10.87 21.48
N ARG A 8 0.01 11.00 20.28
CA ARG A 8 0.25 10.06 19.15
C ARG A 8 1.63 10.27 18.52
N LEU A 9 2.09 11.51 18.41
CA LEU A 9 3.45 11.84 17.94
C LEU A 9 4.52 11.46 18.96
N ALA A 10 4.26 11.62 20.26
CA ALA A 10 5.17 11.18 21.31
C ALA A 10 5.36 9.66 21.32
N LEU A 11 4.27 8.89 21.11
CA LEU A 11 4.33 7.44 21.00
C LEU A 11 5.13 7.00 19.74
N MET A 12 4.92 7.69 18.61
CA MET A 12 5.72 7.46 17.39
C MET A 12 7.19 7.81 17.58
N ALA A 13 7.50 8.85 18.36
CA ALA A 13 8.86 9.28 18.62
C ALA A 13 9.62 8.30 19.53
N VAL A 14 8.96 7.70 20.53
CA VAL A 14 9.53 6.61 21.33
C VAL A 14 9.83 5.40 20.45
N VAL A 15 8.96 5.07 19.50
CA VAL A 15 9.16 3.99 18.53
C VAL A 15 10.34 4.28 17.59
N VAL A 16 10.54 5.53 17.15
CA VAL A 16 11.66 5.93 16.27
C VAL A 16 13.02 5.93 16.98
N ALA A 17 13.05 6.09 18.30
CA ALA A 17 14.30 6.12 19.08
C ALA A 17 15.00 4.74 19.25
N LEU A 18 14.36 3.64 18.80
CA LEU A 18 14.70 2.27 19.21
C LEU A 18 15.63 1.49 18.27
N ILE A 19 16.67 2.08 17.66
CA ILE A 19 17.41 1.35 16.62
C ILE A 19 18.91 1.23 16.84
N SER A 20 19.36 0.04 17.20
CA SER A 20 20.64 -0.64 16.83
C SER A 20 20.97 -1.85 17.70
N ALA A 21 20.78 -3.08 17.23
CA ALA A 21 21.63 -4.27 17.51
C ALA A 21 21.03 -5.55 16.92
N CYS A 22 21.88 -6.39 16.34
CA CYS A 22 21.52 -7.67 15.70
C CYS A 22 21.48 -8.85 16.67
N SER A 23 20.49 -9.75 16.54
CA SER A 23 20.68 -11.23 16.64
C SER A 23 19.47 -11.98 16.07
N GLU A 24 19.74 -13.06 15.34
CA GLU A 24 18.73 -13.96 14.80
C GLU A 24 18.17 -14.86 15.92
N LYS A 25 16.86 -14.76 16.20
CA LYS A 25 16.08 -15.79 16.91
C LYS A 25 14.63 -15.79 16.40
N LYS A 26 13.98 -16.97 16.40
CA LYS A 26 12.57 -17.17 16.04
C LYS A 26 11.68 -16.13 16.71
N PHE A 27 10.85 -15.46 15.91
CA PHE A 27 9.96 -14.36 16.31
C PHE A 27 8.73 -14.88 17.08
N GLU A 28 8.90 -15.38 18.31
CA GLU A 28 7.80 -15.89 19.14
C GLU A 28 6.80 -14.78 19.55
N TYR A 29 7.24 -13.52 19.62
CA TYR A 29 6.38 -12.39 19.94
C TYR A 29 5.25 -12.16 18.92
N THR A 30 5.38 -12.66 17.69
CA THR A 30 4.33 -12.59 16.68
C THR A 30 3.17 -13.56 16.93
N ASN A 31 3.32 -14.49 17.88
CA ASN A 31 2.24 -15.39 18.25
C ASN A 31 1.03 -14.66 18.84
N VAL A 32 1.23 -13.47 19.41
CA VAL A 32 0.10 -12.68 19.94
C VAL A 32 -0.80 -12.10 18.86
N ILE A 33 -0.40 -12.16 17.58
CA ILE A 33 -1.25 -11.73 16.46
C ILE A 33 -2.23 -12.85 16.13
N PRO A 34 -3.55 -12.64 16.25
CA PRO A 34 -4.54 -13.68 15.95
C PRO A 34 -4.50 -14.12 14.48
N ALA A 35 -4.77 -15.39 14.21
CA ALA A 35 -4.85 -15.93 12.86
C ALA A 35 -5.92 -15.23 11.99
N ASN A 36 -6.97 -14.71 12.61
CA ASN A 36 -8.05 -13.96 11.97
C ASN A 36 -7.82 -12.44 11.89
N ALA A 37 -6.57 -11.98 12.03
CA ALA A 37 -6.26 -10.56 11.90
C ALA A 37 -6.73 -10.03 10.53
N SER A 38 -7.45 -8.89 10.57
CA SER A 38 -7.97 -8.22 9.37
C SER A 38 -6.89 -7.42 8.67
N THR A 39 -5.97 -6.87 9.45
CA THR A 39 -4.81 -6.12 8.98
C THR A 39 -3.59 -6.53 9.79
N VAL A 40 -2.47 -6.72 9.12
CA VAL A 40 -1.16 -6.84 9.75
C VAL A 40 -0.16 -6.01 8.94
N VAL A 41 0.58 -5.14 9.62
CA VAL A 41 1.64 -4.34 9.03
C VAL A 41 2.93 -4.65 9.76
N SER A 42 3.95 -5.04 9.04
CA SER A 42 5.33 -5.23 9.52
C SER A 42 6.14 -3.99 9.17
N ILE A 43 6.84 -3.42 10.13
CA ILE A 43 7.65 -2.21 9.94
C ILE A 43 9.08 -2.52 10.35
N ASN A 44 10.00 -2.55 9.39
CA ASN A 44 11.43 -2.71 9.65
C ASN A 44 12.05 -1.36 10.02
N MET A 45 11.96 -1.04 11.32
CA MET A 45 12.44 0.25 11.83
C MET A 45 13.93 0.45 11.58
N LYS A 46 14.74 -0.60 11.76
CA LYS A 46 16.18 -0.53 11.50
C LYS A 46 16.48 -0.11 10.07
N SER A 47 15.84 -0.79 9.10
CA SER A 47 16.02 -0.45 7.68
C SER A 47 15.60 0.98 7.37
N LEU A 48 14.46 1.44 7.93
CA LEU A 48 13.97 2.80 7.71
C LEU A 48 14.94 3.86 8.23
N VAL A 49 15.51 3.67 9.42
CA VAL A 49 16.47 4.63 10.00
C VAL A 49 17.80 4.62 9.27
N ASP A 50 18.30 3.44 8.92
CA ASP A 50 19.54 3.30 8.13
C ASP A 50 19.38 4.00 6.77
N LYS A 51 18.24 3.81 6.09
CA LYS A 51 17.95 4.45 4.79
C LYS A 51 17.66 5.96 4.90
N ALA A 52 17.07 6.40 6.00
CA ALA A 52 16.88 7.82 6.27
C ALA A 52 18.20 8.54 6.59
N GLY A 53 19.29 7.80 6.79
CA GLY A 53 20.59 8.36 7.15
C GLY A 53 20.57 9.11 8.48
N LEU A 54 19.65 8.74 9.39
CA LEU A 54 19.51 9.44 10.67
C LEU A 54 20.77 9.32 11.55
N ASN A 55 21.64 8.35 11.26
CA ASN A 55 22.91 8.16 11.94
C ASN A 55 24.11 8.73 11.17
N ASP A 56 23.89 9.28 9.96
CA ASP A 56 24.95 9.79 9.12
C ASP A 56 25.42 11.18 9.59
N LYS A 57 26.73 11.37 9.67
CA LYS A 57 27.34 12.63 10.09
C LYS A 57 26.96 13.81 9.18
N GLU A 58 26.57 13.53 7.94
CA GLU A 58 26.16 14.53 6.95
C GLU A 58 24.73 15.05 7.18
N ASN A 59 23.89 14.29 7.89
CA ASN A 59 22.47 14.62 8.13
C ASN A 59 22.20 15.35 9.48
N LYS A 60 23.20 16.04 10.02
CA LYS A 60 23.08 16.74 11.31
C LYS A 60 21.91 17.71 11.39
N GLU A 61 21.59 18.40 10.29
CA GLU A 61 20.46 19.33 10.26
C GLU A 61 19.12 18.60 10.38
N ALA A 62 18.96 17.44 9.71
CA ALA A 62 17.76 16.63 9.83
C ALA A 62 17.64 16.02 11.24
N GLN A 63 18.74 15.54 11.81
CA GLN A 63 18.80 15.06 13.20
C GLN A 63 18.41 16.16 14.19
N GLN A 64 18.93 17.39 14.01
CA GLN A 64 18.60 18.52 14.87
C GLN A 64 17.13 18.90 14.76
N LYS A 65 16.57 18.99 13.53
CA LYS A 65 15.15 19.27 13.32
C LYS A 65 14.23 18.22 13.97
N LEU A 66 14.61 16.94 13.87
CA LEU A 66 13.88 15.86 14.54
C LEU A 66 13.96 16.01 16.07
N THR A 67 15.14 16.23 16.60
CA THR A 67 15.38 16.44 18.04
C THR A 67 14.59 17.64 18.57
N ASP A 68 14.60 18.77 17.86
CA ASP A 68 13.86 19.97 18.22
C ASP A 68 12.34 19.76 18.19
N ALA A 69 11.84 19.03 17.17
CA ALA A 69 10.43 18.67 17.08
C ALA A 69 10.00 17.77 18.25
N MET A 70 10.82 16.78 18.62
CA MET A 70 10.59 15.92 19.78
C MET A 70 10.61 16.72 21.08
N LYS A 71 11.61 17.57 21.28
CA LYS A 71 11.76 18.42 22.46
C LYS A 71 10.60 19.40 22.63
N SER A 72 10.06 19.92 21.54
CA SER A 72 8.89 20.82 21.59
C SER A 72 7.57 20.09 21.86
N GLY A 73 7.52 18.79 21.58
CA GLY A 73 6.33 17.95 21.76
C GLY A 73 6.24 17.20 23.10
N MET A 74 7.28 17.25 23.93
CA MET A 74 7.37 16.50 25.19
C MET A 74 7.74 17.41 26.35
N ASN A 75 7.44 16.98 27.60
CA ASN A 75 8.04 17.61 28.76
C ASN A 75 9.55 17.28 28.86
N ALA A 76 10.30 18.06 29.61
CA ALA A 76 11.77 17.96 29.69
C ALA A 76 12.23 16.56 30.18
N ALA A 77 11.54 15.98 31.14
CA ALA A 77 11.89 14.68 31.72
C ALA A 77 11.62 13.55 30.73
N THR A 78 10.45 13.53 30.06
CA THR A 78 10.15 12.58 28.98
C THR A 78 11.17 12.68 27.85
N PHE A 79 11.53 13.92 27.45
CA PHE A 79 12.53 14.13 26.41
C PHE A 79 13.91 13.56 26.82
N GLN A 80 14.32 13.76 28.07
CA GLN A 80 15.58 13.21 28.57
C GLN A 80 15.62 11.68 28.49
N GLN A 81 14.52 10.99 28.79
CA GLN A 81 14.41 9.53 28.65
C GLN A 81 14.48 9.10 27.18
N VAL A 82 13.76 9.79 26.31
CA VAL A 82 13.82 9.54 24.86
C VAL A 82 15.24 9.77 24.33
N GLU A 83 15.91 10.83 24.74
CA GLU A 83 17.29 11.12 24.34
C GLU A 83 18.27 10.02 24.83
N MET A 84 18.08 9.48 26.03
CA MET A 84 18.89 8.37 26.56
C MET A 84 18.69 7.11 25.73
N ILE A 85 17.45 6.77 25.37
CA ILE A 85 17.12 5.64 24.50
C ILE A 85 17.66 5.86 23.08
N MET A 86 17.60 7.09 22.53
CA MET A 86 18.19 7.40 21.23
C MET A 86 19.70 7.18 21.21
N LYS A 87 20.40 7.48 22.32
CA LYS A 87 21.84 7.26 22.46
C LYS A 87 22.19 5.78 22.67
N ASP A 88 21.35 5.05 23.37
CA ASP A 88 21.53 3.62 23.66
C ASP A 88 20.16 2.90 23.63
N PRO A 89 19.71 2.47 22.44
CA PRO A 89 18.41 1.83 22.27
C PRO A 89 18.20 0.56 23.09
N LYS A 90 19.27 -0.12 23.50
CA LYS A 90 19.17 -1.31 24.33
C LYS A 90 18.54 -1.02 25.69
N LYS A 91 18.69 0.18 26.21
CA LYS A 91 18.07 0.62 27.46
C LYS A 91 16.55 0.71 27.44
N SER A 92 15.94 0.54 26.26
CA SER A 92 14.48 0.42 26.17
C SER A 92 13.97 -0.97 26.56
N GLY A 93 14.85 -1.98 26.61
CA GLY A 93 14.46 -3.37 26.75
C GLY A 93 13.80 -3.99 25.51
N ILE A 94 13.75 -3.28 24.37
CA ILE A 94 13.11 -3.72 23.12
C ILE A 94 14.17 -4.15 22.10
N ASP A 95 13.90 -5.23 21.37
CA ASP A 95 14.73 -5.66 20.25
C ASP A 95 14.40 -4.83 19.01
N VAL A 96 15.15 -3.76 18.84
CA VAL A 96 14.98 -2.80 17.74
C VAL A 96 15.41 -3.34 16.37
N SER A 97 16.07 -4.50 16.33
CA SER A 97 16.40 -5.18 15.08
C SER A 97 15.25 -6.03 14.55
N ALA A 98 14.30 -6.40 15.42
CA ALA A 98 13.10 -7.10 15.06
C ALA A 98 12.06 -6.10 14.49
N PRO A 99 11.25 -6.50 13.49
CA PRO A 99 10.17 -5.67 13.00
C PRO A 99 9.15 -5.34 14.09
N LEU A 100 8.60 -4.13 14.06
CA LEU A 100 7.37 -3.81 14.77
C LEU A 100 6.20 -4.34 13.95
N TYR A 101 5.16 -4.86 14.61
CA TYR A 101 3.92 -5.20 13.94
C TYR A 101 2.77 -4.35 14.45
N VAL A 102 1.93 -3.93 13.51
CA VAL A 102 0.64 -3.30 13.81
C VAL A 102 -0.44 -4.23 13.31
N PHE A 103 -1.41 -4.57 14.15
CA PHE A 103 -2.52 -5.42 13.73
C PHE A 103 -3.85 -4.96 14.30
N ASN A 104 -4.93 -5.40 13.70
CA ASN A 104 -6.27 -5.39 14.25
C ASN A 104 -7.05 -6.62 13.80
N THR A 105 -8.16 -6.88 14.49
CA THR A 105 -9.20 -7.82 14.05
C THR A 105 -10.53 -7.08 13.96
N GLU A 106 -11.61 -7.76 13.58
CA GLU A 106 -12.96 -7.18 13.61
C GLU A 106 -13.38 -6.78 15.03
N THR A 107 -12.91 -7.51 16.04
CA THR A 107 -13.32 -7.35 17.45
C THR A 107 -12.26 -6.78 18.36
N PHE A 108 -10.98 -6.85 17.97
CA PHE A 108 -9.87 -6.36 18.77
C PHE A 108 -9.24 -5.13 18.11
N PRO A 109 -9.03 -4.04 18.87
CA PRO A 109 -8.61 -2.76 18.31
C PRO A 109 -7.17 -2.78 17.81
N THR A 110 -6.78 -1.70 17.13
CA THR A 110 -5.42 -1.54 16.61
C THR A 110 -4.40 -1.64 17.74
N THR A 111 -3.48 -2.56 17.56
CA THR A 111 -2.43 -2.91 18.51
C THR A 111 -1.08 -2.88 17.81
N VAL A 112 -0.11 -2.25 18.45
CA VAL A 112 1.31 -2.30 18.07
C VAL A 112 2.00 -3.31 18.98
N ILE A 113 2.82 -4.16 18.40
CA ILE A 113 3.67 -5.06 19.17
C ILE A 113 5.14 -4.88 18.82
N ALA A 114 5.98 -5.04 19.83
CA ALA A 114 7.43 -5.06 19.72
C ALA A 114 7.99 -6.28 20.47
N LYS A 115 9.12 -6.78 19.98
CA LYS A 115 9.84 -7.85 20.66
C LYS A 115 10.60 -7.29 21.84
N VAL A 116 10.42 -7.91 23.02
CA VAL A 116 11.22 -7.60 24.22
C VAL A 116 12.54 -8.36 24.13
N SER A 117 13.63 -7.66 24.36
CA SER A 117 14.99 -8.23 24.43
C SER A 117 15.49 -8.33 25.87
N ASN A 118 15.03 -7.45 26.75
CA ASN A 118 15.37 -7.43 28.17
C ASN A 118 14.18 -6.87 28.96
N GLU A 119 13.55 -7.73 29.77
CA GLU A 119 12.38 -7.37 30.57
C GLU A 119 12.74 -6.36 31.67
N ASP A 120 13.89 -6.51 32.32
CA ASP A 120 14.30 -5.62 33.43
C ASP A 120 14.54 -4.19 32.94
N ASP A 121 15.17 -4.02 31.75
CA ASP A 121 15.37 -2.71 31.14
C ASP A 121 14.03 -2.07 30.75
N LEU A 122 13.10 -2.86 30.20
CA LEU A 122 11.75 -2.37 29.87
C LEU A 122 10.99 -1.97 31.14
N HIS A 123 11.06 -2.78 32.18
CA HIS A 123 10.42 -2.49 33.47
C HIS A 123 10.97 -1.18 34.06
N ALA A 124 12.30 -1.03 34.14
CA ALA A 124 12.95 0.19 34.64
C ALA A 124 12.57 1.44 33.83
N LEU A 125 12.45 1.32 32.50
CA LEU A 125 11.94 2.39 31.65
C LEU A 125 10.49 2.77 32.03
N LEU A 126 9.60 1.79 32.19
CA LEU A 126 8.21 2.02 32.53
C LEU A 126 8.03 2.61 33.94
N GLU A 127 8.82 2.18 34.94
CA GLU A 127 8.85 2.83 36.26
C GLU A 127 9.27 4.30 36.17
N THR A 128 10.21 4.60 35.28
CA THR A 128 10.62 6.00 35.06
C THR A 128 9.50 6.81 34.46
N LEU A 129 8.78 6.27 33.46
CA LEU A 129 7.62 6.90 32.84
C LEU A 129 6.44 7.05 33.84
N GLU A 130 6.29 6.14 34.78
CA GLU A 130 5.32 6.24 35.89
C GLU A 130 5.67 7.43 36.80
N LYS A 131 6.93 7.52 37.26
CA LYS A 131 7.42 8.65 38.09
C LYS A 131 7.19 10.00 37.42
N GLU A 132 7.36 10.05 36.11
CA GLU A 132 7.10 11.24 35.28
C GLU A 132 5.62 11.43 34.92
N LYS A 133 4.72 10.59 35.43
CA LYS A 133 3.26 10.62 35.19
C LYS A 133 2.87 10.50 33.70
N VAL A 134 3.69 9.86 32.90
CA VAL A 134 3.40 9.53 31.49
C VAL A 134 2.47 8.32 31.41
N CYS A 135 2.63 7.39 32.33
CA CYS A 135 1.72 6.25 32.47
C CYS A 135 1.21 6.11 33.91
N GLN A 136 0.18 5.30 34.10
CA GLN A 136 -0.36 4.92 35.40
C GLN A 136 0.61 3.96 36.09
N PRO A 137 0.47 3.71 37.42
CA PRO A 137 1.24 2.68 38.11
C PRO A 137 1.17 1.33 37.39
N LEU A 138 2.31 0.64 37.37
CA LEU A 138 2.41 -0.71 36.87
C LEU A 138 1.55 -1.65 37.71
N ALA A 139 0.81 -2.53 37.06
CA ALA A 139 0.00 -3.55 37.68
C ALA A 139 0.30 -4.94 37.08
N SER A 140 0.10 -5.99 37.87
CA SER A 140 0.34 -7.36 37.44
C SER A 140 -0.96 -8.02 37.01
N GLY A 141 -0.93 -8.69 35.88
CA GLY A 141 -1.94 -9.61 35.39
C GLY A 141 -1.50 -11.07 35.54
N ASP A 142 -2.25 -11.99 34.93
CA ASP A 142 -1.93 -13.42 34.91
C ASP A 142 -0.82 -13.70 33.87
N GLY A 143 0.43 -13.60 34.35
CA GLY A 143 1.63 -13.84 33.52
C GLY A 143 2.09 -12.64 32.67
N PHE A 144 1.62 -11.44 32.96
CA PHE A 144 2.06 -10.21 32.28
C PHE A 144 1.98 -9.00 33.22
N GLN A 145 2.71 -7.95 32.87
CA GLN A 145 2.60 -6.62 33.50
C GLN A 145 1.83 -5.70 32.59
N PHE A 146 1.13 -4.71 33.16
CA PHE A 146 0.39 -3.74 32.38
C PHE A 146 0.31 -2.37 33.00
N THR A 147 0.07 -1.36 32.18
CA THR A 147 -0.23 0.01 32.59
C THR A 147 -1.11 0.70 31.54
N GLN A 148 -1.50 1.94 31.82
CA GLN A 148 -2.25 2.77 30.88
C GLN A 148 -1.48 4.07 30.62
N MET A 149 -1.34 4.45 29.36
CA MET A 149 -0.76 5.73 28.96
C MET A 149 -1.88 6.68 28.53
N GLY A 150 -2.04 7.76 29.29
CA GLY A 150 -3.17 8.66 29.14
C GLY A 150 -4.51 7.89 29.27
N ASN A 151 -5.52 8.32 28.52
CA ASN A 151 -6.86 7.71 28.56
C ASN A 151 -7.18 6.89 27.29
N GLN A 152 -6.20 6.46 26.53
CA GLN A 152 -6.41 5.88 25.20
C GLN A 152 -5.50 4.70 24.85
N VAL A 153 -4.44 4.43 25.60
CA VAL A 153 -3.50 3.35 25.30
C VAL A 153 -3.38 2.43 26.50
N PHE A 154 -3.70 1.17 26.29
CA PHE A 154 -3.42 0.08 27.22
C PHE A 154 -2.11 -0.56 26.80
N MET A 155 -1.17 -0.67 27.72
CA MET A 155 0.11 -1.30 27.52
C MET A 155 0.18 -2.59 28.34
N ALA A 156 0.58 -3.68 27.72
CA ALA A 156 0.87 -4.95 28.39
C ALA A 156 2.20 -5.50 27.88
N TYR A 157 2.96 -6.15 28.75
CA TYR A 157 4.21 -6.80 28.34
C TYR A 157 4.49 -8.10 29.11
N THR A 158 5.29 -8.92 28.48
CA THR A 158 5.88 -10.15 29.00
C THR A 158 7.38 -10.13 28.69
N PRO A 159 8.18 -11.13 29.15
CA PRO A 159 9.59 -11.24 28.76
C PRO A 159 9.86 -11.32 27.25
N SER A 160 8.84 -11.58 26.41
CA SER A 160 9.00 -11.77 24.96
C SER A 160 8.32 -10.71 24.10
N VAL A 161 7.27 -10.05 24.59
CA VAL A 161 6.47 -9.10 23.80
C VAL A 161 5.99 -7.92 24.62
N LEU A 162 6.04 -6.75 24.00
CA LEU A 162 5.35 -5.52 24.40
C LEU A 162 4.16 -5.30 23.48
N MET A 163 2.98 -5.04 24.04
CA MET A 163 1.73 -4.73 23.32
C MET A 163 1.24 -3.34 23.71
N LEU A 164 0.91 -2.53 22.72
CA LEU A 164 0.31 -1.18 22.87
C LEU A 164 -1.02 -1.16 22.15
N THR A 165 -2.12 -1.20 22.88
CA THR A 165 -3.46 -1.31 22.32
C THR A 165 -4.23 -0.01 22.53
N ASN A 166 -4.74 0.57 21.44
CA ASN A 166 -5.57 1.76 21.51
C ASN A 166 -7.00 1.39 21.94
N TYR A 167 -7.62 2.20 22.80
CA TYR A 167 -9.00 1.99 23.24
C TYR A 167 -9.81 3.29 23.30
N LYS A 168 -11.13 3.13 23.24
CA LYS A 168 -12.09 4.22 23.38
C LYS A 168 -13.10 3.90 24.50
N GLY A 169 -12.95 4.58 25.63
CA GLY A 169 -13.83 4.42 26.77
C GLY A 169 -13.62 3.15 27.59
N THR A 170 -14.27 3.09 28.75
CA THR A 170 -14.07 2.04 29.75
C THR A 170 -14.53 0.65 29.31
N THR A 171 -15.64 0.58 28.57
CA THR A 171 -16.17 -0.71 28.08
C THR A 171 -15.17 -1.44 27.19
N GLN A 172 -14.51 -0.73 26.27
CA GLN A 172 -13.51 -1.31 25.40
C GLN A 172 -12.24 -1.68 26.18
N LEU A 173 -11.84 -0.85 27.14
CA LEU A 173 -10.71 -1.13 28.03
C LEU A 173 -10.91 -2.43 28.81
N GLU A 174 -12.07 -2.64 29.43
CA GLU A 174 -12.36 -3.85 30.18
C GLU A 174 -12.36 -5.10 29.27
N LYS A 175 -12.89 -4.97 28.04
CA LYS A 175 -12.80 -6.05 27.06
C LYS A 175 -11.35 -6.37 26.69
N ILE A 176 -10.51 -5.37 26.46
CA ILE A 176 -9.07 -5.57 26.17
C ILE A 176 -8.38 -6.33 27.30
N LYS A 177 -8.63 -5.92 28.56
CA LYS A 177 -8.07 -6.62 29.73
C LYS A 177 -8.50 -8.09 29.81
N GLN A 178 -9.72 -8.41 29.38
CA GLN A 178 -10.21 -9.80 29.33
C GLN A 178 -9.60 -10.60 28.18
N ASP A 179 -9.37 -9.98 27.02
CA ASP A 179 -8.89 -10.67 25.81
C ASP A 179 -7.36 -10.86 25.80
N ILE A 180 -6.58 -9.95 26.41
CA ILE A 180 -5.10 -9.98 26.39
C ILE A 180 -4.50 -11.29 26.92
N PRO A 181 -4.94 -11.87 28.04
CA PRO A 181 -4.38 -13.13 28.52
C PRO A 181 -4.47 -14.25 27.48
N ALA A 182 -5.56 -14.31 26.73
CA ALA A 182 -5.73 -15.29 25.67
C ALA A 182 -4.77 -15.06 24.51
N LEU A 183 -4.54 -13.80 24.11
CA LEU A 183 -3.59 -13.44 23.06
C LEU A 183 -2.15 -13.78 23.46
N LEU A 184 -1.76 -13.46 24.69
CA LEU A 184 -0.41 -13.72 25.21
C LEU A 184 -0.10 -15.22 25.36
N LYS A 185 -1.13 -16.08 25.49
CA LYS A 185 -1.00 -17.54 25.58
C LYS A 185 -1.14 -18.26 24.23
N GLN A 186 -1.27 -17.53 23.12
CA GLN A 186 -1.35 -18.13 21.78
C GLN A 186 -0.06 -18.87 21.42
N THR A 187 -0.24 -19.99 20.73
CA THR A 187 0.85 -20.79 20.17
C THR A 187 1.00 -20.49 18.67
N ASN A 188 2.04 -20.99 18.04
CA ASN A 188 2.22 -20.91 16.60
C ASN A 188 0.98 -21.38 15.82
N GLU A 189 0.32 -22.44 16.30
CA GLU A 189 -0.81 -23.08 15.60
C GLU A 189 -2.07 -22.19 15.56
N ASN A 190 -2.28 -21.38 16.61
CA ASN A 190 -3.47 -20.55 16.78
C ASN A 190 -3.27 -19.09 16.37
N SER A 191 -2.04 -18.75 15.98
CA SER A 191 -1.65 -17.39 15.62
C SER A 191 -1.52 -17.18 14.12
N ILE A 192 -1.32 -15.94 13.74
CA ILE A 192 -1.07 -15.54 12.35
C ILE A 192 0.12 -16.27 11.72
N VAL A 193 1.09 -16.71 12.53
CA VAL A 193 2.32 -17.39 12.11
C VAL A 193 2.02 -18.72 11.40
N SER A 194 0.91 -19.38 11.72
CA SER A 194 0.48 -20.61 11.05
C SER A 194 0.00 -20.37 9.62
N THR A 195 -0.50 -19.16 9.32
CA THR A 195 -1.19 -18.87 8.07
C THR A 195 -0.26 -18.74 6.87
N ALA A 196 -0.70 -19.20 5.71
CA ALA A 196 0.08 -19.10 4.47
C ALA A 196 0.25 -17.65 4.02
N VAL A 197 -0.77 -16.79 4.24
CA VAL A 197 -0.73 -15.38 3.88
C VAL A 197 0.35 -14.62 4.66
N PHE A 198 0.49 -14.86 5.96
CA PHE A 198 1.53 -14.22 6.77
C PHE A 198 2.94 -14.65 6.36
N LYS A 199 3.12 -15.96 6.12
CA LYS A 199 4.39 -16.50 5.59
C LYS A 199 4.76 -15.90 4.24
N LYS A 200 3.77 -15.62 3.40
CA LYS A 200 3.97 -14.95 2.12
C LYS A 200 4.33 -13.48 2.31
N MET A 201 3.61 -12.75 3.19
CA MET A 201 3.93 -11.37 3.54
C MET A 201 5.37 -11.21 4.04
N GLN A 202 5.83 -12.09 4.94
CA GLN A 202 7.20 -12.05 5.44
C GLN A 202 8.29 -12.24 4.36
N LYS A 203 7.95 -12.89 3.24
CA LYS A 203 8.87 -13.08 2.11
C LYS A 203 8.94 -11.89 1.16
N MET A 204 8.07 -10.89 1.30
CA MET A 204 8.10 -9.70 0.44
C MET A 204 9.34 -8.84 0.67
N GLY A 205 9.82 -8.75 1.93
CA GLY A 205 11.11 -8.19 2.30
C GLY A 205 11.23 -6.69 2.09
N GLY A 206 10.14 -5.95 2.18
CA GLY A 206 10.12 -4.49 2.15
C GLY A 206 10.56 -3.85 3.46
N ASP A 207 10.64 -2.54 3.47
CA ASP A 207 10.81 -1.76 4.70
C ASP A 207 9.50 -1.73 5.51
N ILE A 208 8.38 -1.77 4.79
CA ILE A 208 7.04 -1.93 5.35
C ILE A 208 6.33 -2.98 4.51
N ASP A 209 5.94 -4.08 5.14
CA ASP A 209 5.10 -5.10 4.52
C ASP A 209 3.73 -5.13 5.20
N ALA A 210 2.69 -5.33 4.41
CA ALA A 210 1.33 -5.31 4.92
C ALA A 210 0.48 -6.47 4.36
N MET A 211 -0.40 -6.98 5.20
CA MET A 211 -1.52 -7.83 4.82
C MET A 211 -2.81 -7.13 5.22
N LEU A 212 -3.77 -7.13 4.31
CA LEU A 212 -5.04 -6.45 4.49
C LEU A 212 -6.19 -7.31 3.96
N SER A 213 -7.26 -7.43 4.72
CA SER A 213 -8.53 -7.97 4.23
C SER A 213 -9.37 -6.82 3.63
N PRO A 214 -9.65 -6.82 2.31
CA PRO A 214 -10.49 -5.78 1.71
C PRO A 214 -11.88 -5.68 2.35
N ALA A 215 -12.43 -6.80 2.82
CA ALA A 215 -13.70 -6.82 3.54
C ALA A 215 -13.72 -5.87 4.76
N SER A 216 -12.58 -5.69 5.43
CA SER A 216 -12.48 -4.77 6.57
C SER A 216 -12.45 -3.29 6.17
N LEU A 217 -12.03 -2.97 4.94
CA LEU A 217 -12.04 -1.59 4.40
C LEU A 217 -13.43 -1.17 3.94
N ILE A 218 -14.22 -2.13 3.45
CA ILE A 218 -15.55 -1.89 2.90
C ILE A 218 -16.57 -1.62 4.00
N GLY A 219 -16.28 -2.00 5.27
CA GLY A 219 -17.22 -1.87 6.38
C GLY A 219 -18.00 -0.54 6.43
N PRO A 220 -17.35 0.64 6.29
CA PRO A 220 -18.03 1.93 6.22
C PRO A 220 -18.85 2.14 4.93
N TYR A 221 -18.55 1.40 3.87
CA TYR A 221 -19.13 1.49 2.53
C TYR A 221 -19.92 0.24 2.13
N ALA A 222 -20.13 -0.71 3.06
CA ALA A 222 -20.81 -1.98 2.83
C ALA A 222 -22.22 -1.80 2.23
N ASN A 223 -22.88 -0.70 2.55
CA ASN A 223 -24.19 -0.36 2.00
C ASN A 223 -24.14 0.07 0.51
N MET A 224 -22.97 0.40 -0.02
CA MET A 224 -22.77 0.81 -1.41
C MET A 224 -22.34 -0.36 -2.31
N ILE A 225 -21.83 -1.43 -1.73
CA ILE A 225 -21.34 -2.61 -2.44
C ILE A 225 -22.12 -3.81 -1.88
N LYS A 226 -23.06 -4.32 -2.68
CA LYS A 226 -23.77 -5.55 -2.30
C LYS A 226 -22.84 -6.73 -2.50
N GLU A 227 -22.65 -7.53 -1.46
CA GLU A 227 -21.84 -8.75 -1.51
C GLU A 227 -22.40 -9.74 -2.58
N SER A 228 -23.73 -9.66 -2.85
CA SER A 228 -24.40 -10.41 -3.93
C SER A 228 -23.96 -10.02 -5.34
N ASP A 229 -23.36 -8.85 -5.54
CA ASP A 229 -22.95 -8.37 -6.85
C ASP A 229 -21.49 -8.76 -7.17
N MET A 230 -20.81 -9.43 -6.22
CA MET A 230 -19.46 -9.95 -6.38
C MET A 230 -19.48 -11.44 -6.74
N PRO A 231 -18.68 -11.88 -7.73
CA PRO A 231 -18.59 -13.27 -8.11
C PRO A 231 -17.82 -14.15 -7.09
N PHE A 232 -17.43 -13.60 -5.95
CA PHE A 232 -16.65 -14.26 -4.90
C PHE A 232 -16.89 -13.64 -3.54
N ASN A 233 -16.58 -14.38 -2.46
CA ASN A 233 -16.63 -13.86 -1.10
C ASN A 233 -15.38 -12.99 -0.83
N MET A 234 -15.59 -11.72 -0.52
CA MET A 234 -14.52 -10.76 -0.21
C MET A 234 -13.67 -11.15 1.00
N LYS A 235 -14.19 -12.00 1.91
CA LYS A 235 -13.43 -12.50 3.07
C LYS A 235 -12.30 -13.44 2.67
N ASP A 236 -12.44 -14.11 1.52
CA ASP A 236 -11.43 -15.03 0.99
C ASP A 236 -10.28 -14.31 0.30
N LEU A 237 -10.45 -13.01 0.02
CA LEU A 237 -9.41 -12.17 -0.56
C LEU A 237 -8.55 -11.52 0.52
N LYS A 238 -7.24 -11.63 0.37
CA LYS A 238 -6.25 -10.84 1.10
C LYS A 238 -5.40 -10.05 0.10
N MET A 239 -5.08 -8.83 0.44
CA MET A 239 -4.14 -7.99 -0.31
C MET A 239 -2.83 -7.95 0.46
N LEU A 240 -1.74 -8.21 -0.23
CA LEU A 240 -0.38 -8.06 0.28
C LEU A 240 0.25 -6.84 -0.36
N GLY A 241 0.90 -6.01 0.44
CA GLY A 241 1.63 -4.83 0.00
C GLY A 241 3.03 -4.81 0.58
N SER A 242 3.98 -4.29 -0.19
CA SER A 242 5.36 -4.10 0.25
C SER A 242 5.85 -2.75 -0.23
N LEU A 243 6.37 -1.95 0.69
CA LEU A 243 6.95 -0.64 0.41
C LEU A 243 8.44 -0.68 0.72
N SER A 244 9.25 -0.25 -0.24
CA SER A 244 10.70 -0.18 -0.11
C SER A 244 11.19 1.21 -0.46
N PHE A 245 12.01 1.78 0.42
CA PHE A 245 12.68 3.06 0.18
C PHE A 245 14.08 2.77 -0.37
N GLU A 246 14.36 3.29 -1.56
CA GLU A 246 15.64 3.12 -2.24
C GLU A 246 16.20 4.48 -2.62
N LYS A 247 17.49 4.53 -2.95
CA LYS A 247 18.12 5.80 -3.36
C LYS A 247 17.43 6.36 -4.62
N GLY A 248 16.75 7.50 -4.46
CA GLY A 248 16.09 8.20 -5.56
C GLY A 248 14.72 7.64 -5.98
N LYS A 249 14.21 6.60 -5.33
CA LYS A 249 12.86 6.07 -5.61
C LYS A 249 12.20 5.41 -4.40
N ILE A 250 10.88 5.36 -4.45
CA ILE A 250 10.06 4.54 -3.56
C ILE A 250 9.41 3.47 -4.43
N SER A 251 9.63 2.20 -4.07
CA SER A 251 9.02 1.06 -4.75
C SER A 251 7.87 0.52 -3.93
N MET A 252 6.71 0.34 -4.57
CA MET A 252 5.55 -0.32 -3.98
C MET A 252 5.21 -1.55 -4.82
N LYS A 253 5.12 -2.71 -4.18
CA LYS A 253 4.62 -3.94 -4.77
C LYS A 253 3.32 -4.31 -4.10
N TYR A 254 2.40 -4.82 -4.85
CA TYR A 254 1.20 -5.39 -4.28
C TYR A 254 0.82 -6.68 -5.02
N GLU A 255 0.18 -7.61 -4.32
CA GLU A 255 -0.37 -8.80 -4.90
C GLU A 255 -1.61 -9.26 -4.13
N ASN A 256 -2.49 -9.95 -4.83
CA ASN A 256 -3.64 -10.60 -4.22
C ASN A 256 -3.26 -12.00 -3.74
N PHE A 257 -3.86 -12.41 -2.65
CA PHE A 257 -3.71 -13.74 -2.08
C PHE A 257 -5.08 -14.32 -1.74
N THR A 258 -5.26 -15.59 -2.03
CA THR A 258 -6.43 -16.36 -1.64
C THR A 258 -6.07 -17.83 -1.43
N GLU A 259 -6.83 -18.51 -0.60
CA GLU A 259 -6.84 -19.96 -0.45
C GLU A 259 -8.11 -20.57 -1.03
N SER A 260 -9.05 -19.73 -1.57
CA SER A 260 -10.25 -20.18 -2.27
C SER A 260 -9.90 -20.66 -3.69
N PRO A 261 -10.20 -21.92 -4.07
CA PRO A 261 -9.96 -22.41 -5.42
C PRO A 261 -10.71 -21.63 -6.50
N GLU A 262 -11.91 -21.15 -6.18
CA GLU A 262 -12.74 -20.36 -7.10
C GLU A 262 -12.09 -19.01 -7.41
N LEU A 263 -11.66 -18.31 -6.38
CA LEU A 263 -10.98 -17.02 -6.53
C LEU A 263 -9.60 -17.18 -7.17
N GLN A 264 -8.89 -18.28 -6.88
CA GLN A 264 -7.63 -18.61 -7.55
C GLN A 264 -7.85 -18.84 -9.06
N ALA A 265 -8.89 -19.55 -9.45
CA ALA A 265 -9.22 -19.74 -10.85
C ALA A 265 -9.51 -18.41 -11.58
N LEU A 266 -10.18 -17.46 -10.90
CA LEU A 266 -10.37 -16.11 -11.43
C LEU A 266 -9.04 -15.37 -11.63
N PHE A 267 -8.13 -15.43 -10.65
CA PHE A 267 -6.80 -14.83 -10.78
C PHE A 267 -5.98 -15.46 -11.91
N ASP A 268 -6.07 -16.76 -12.09
CA ASP A 268 -5.38 -17.47 -13.17
C ASP A 268 -5.89 -17.03 -14.55
N LYS A 269 -7.20 -16.76 -14.68
CA LYS A 269 -7.77 -16.16 -15.89
C LYS A 269 -7.28 -14.73 -16.11
N GLN A 270 -7.31 -13.88 -15.06
CA GLN A 270 -6.77 -12.53 -15.14
C GLN A 270 -5.29 -12.51 -15.52
N LYS A 271 -4.51 -13.46 -15.00
CA LYS A 271 -3.11 -13.62 -15.33
C LYS A 271 -2.86 -13.93 -16.80
N LYS A 272 -3.75 -14.70 -17.46
CA LYS A 272 -3.67 -14.97 -18.91
C LYS A 272 -3.90 -13.70 -19.74
N ALA A 273 -4.73 -12.78 -19.25
CA ALA A 273 -5.01 -11.49 -19.89
C ALA A 273 -3.85 -10.47 -19.75
N THR A 274 -2.83 -10.80 -18.96
CA THR A 274 -1.64 -9.96 -18.76
C THR A 274 -0.39 -10.67 -19.26
N CYS A 275 0.68 -9.90 -19.49
CA CYS A 275 2.00 -10.44 -19.80
C CYS A 275 3.09 -9.63 -19.06
N PRO A 276 4.32 -10.15 -18.97
CA PRO A 276 5.43 -9.41 -18.37
C PRO A 276 5.65 -8.06 -19.05
N ILE A 277 5.92 -7.02 -18.25
CA ILE A 277 6.23 -5.68 -18.72
C ILE A 277 7.69 -5.64 -19.17
N GLU A 278 7.93 -5.33 -20.45
CA GLU A 278 9.27 -5.19 -21.05
C GLU A 278 9.81 -3.75 -20.96
N ASN A 279 8.98 -2.77 -20.56
CA ASN A 279 9.29 -1.35 -20.53
C ASN A 279 9.70 -0.76 -21.87
N THR A 280 9.18 -1.30 -22.96
CA THR A 280 9.52 -0.95 -24.35
C THR A 280 9.42 0.55 -24.62
N PHE A 281 8.42 1.20 -24.02
CA PHE A 281 8.09 2.60 -24.26
C PHE A 281 8.75 3.59 -23.30
N LEU A 282 9.39 3.15 -22.22
CA LEU A 282 9.94 4.05 -21.18
C LEU A 282 10.89 5.11 -21.79
N LYS A 283 11.68 4.73 -22.79
CA LYS A 283 12.65 5.61 -23.48
C LYS A 283 12.01 6.73 -24.29
N TYR A 284 10.73 6.62 -24.63
CA TYR A 284 10.00 7.63 -25.42
C TYR A 284 9.33 8.71 -24.56
N PHE A 285 9.35 8.55 -23.24
CA PHE A 285 8.79 9.55 -22.35
C PHE A 285 9.84 10.60 -21.98
N PRO A 286 9.45 11.91 -21.95
CA PRO A 286 10.33 12.96 -21.49
C PRO A 286 10.86 12.70 -20.07
N LYS A 287 12.09 13.13 -19.78
CA LYS A 287 12.68 13.04 -18.43
C LYS A 287 11.86 13.83 -17.37
N SER A 288 11.09 14.81 -17.81
CA SER A 288 10.18 15.61 -16.97
C SER A 288 8.85 14.93 -16.68
N THR A 289 8.63 13.68 -17.10
CA THR A 289 7.39 12.95 -16.85
C THR A 289 7.13 12.85 -15.35
N LEU A 290 5.97 13.35 -14.92
CA LEU A 290 5.59 13.41 -13.51
C LEU A 290 5.13 12.05 -12.98
N MET A 291 4.44 11.28 -13.81
CA MET A 291 3.95 9.95 -13.48
C MET A 291 4.02 9.07 -14.72
N TYR A 292 4.46 7.85 -14.55
CA TYR A 292 4.53 6.83 -15.59
C TYR A 292 3.87 5.55 -15.08
N ILE A 293 2.97 5.00 -15.88
CA ILE A 293 2.29 3.74 -15.63
C ILE A 293 2.53 2.85 -16.84
N SER A 294 2.88 1.59 -16.61
CA SER A 294 2.97 0.59 -17.66
C SER A 294 2.23 -0.68 -17.26
N ALA A 295 1.72 -1.40 -18.26
CA ALA A 295 1.06 -2.67 -18.11
C ALA A 295 1.42 -3.58 -19.29
N GLY A 296 1.48 -4.88 -19.04
CA GLY A 296 1.58 -5.89 -20.09
C GLY A 296 0.21 -6.49 -20.35
N ILE A 297 -0.26 -6.47 -21.59
CA ILE A 297 -1.58 -6.98 -21.99
C ILE A 297 -1.49 -8.08 -23.04
N ASN A 298 -2.33 -9.11 -22.87
CA ASN A 298 -2.73 -10.03 -23.90
C ASN A 298 -4.17 -9.71 -24.29
N GLY A 299 -4.34 -8.95 -25.37
CA GLY A 299 -5.63 -8.38 -25.75
C GLY A 299 -6.69 -9.43 -26.07
N GLU A 300 -6.30 -10.58 -26.64
CA GLU A 300 -7.22 -11.70 -26.94
C GLU A 300 -7.76 -12.31 -25.65
N GLU A 301 -6.90 -12.63 -24.70
CA GLU A 301 -7.30 -13.17 -23.39
C GLU A 301 -8.03 -12.13 -22.55
N PHE A 302 -7.69 -10.86 -22.67
CA PHE A 302 -8.42 -9.78 -22.02
C PHE A 302 -9.86 -9.67 -22.55
N TYR A 303 -10.05 -9.80 -23.87
CA TYR A 303 -11.38 -9.87 -24.46
C TYR A 303 -12.19 -11.07 -23.96
N ASN A 304 -11.56 -12.26 -23.88
CA ASN A 304 -12.18 -13.45 -23.33
C ASN A 304 -12.64 -13.23 -21.87
N LEU A 305 -11.82 -12.55 -21.06
CA LEU A 305 -12.18 -12.18 -19.68
C LEU A 305 -13.36 -11.21 -19.63
N LEU A 306 -13.42 -10.23 -20.54
CA LEU A 306 -14.55 -9.29 -20.64
C LEU A 306 -15.85 -10.00 -21.01
N LEU A 307 -15.79 -11.03 -21.85
CA LEU A 307 -16.97 -11.83 -22.23
C LEU A 307 -17.60 -12.58 -21.04
N GLU A 308 -16.91 -12.79 -19.94
CA GLU A 308 -17.47 -13.38 -18.72
C GLU A 308 -18.33 -12.37 -17.93
N ASN A 309 -18.22 -11.07 -18.21
CA ASN A 309 -19.00 -10.03 -17.57
C ASN A 309 -20.34 -9.85 -18.26
N GLU A 310 -21.44 -10.18 -17.56
CA GLU A 310 -22.81 -10.08 -18.12
C GLU A 310 -23.17 -8.67 -18.60
N GLN A 311 -22.67 -7.62 -17.93
CA GLN A 311 -22.93 -6.24 -18.31
C GLN A 311 -22.24 -5.90 -19.63
N PHE A 312 -21.03 -6.41 -19.83
CA PHE A 312 -20.31 -6.29 -21.09
C PHE A 312 -21.06 -7.01 -22.21
N GLN A 313 -21.49 -8.26 -21.98
CA GLN A 313 -22.28 -9.03 -22.96
C GLN A 313 -23.59 -8.34 -23.35
N LYS A 314 -24.31 -7.75 -22.39
CA LYS A 314 -25.56 -7.03 -22.64
C LYS A 314 -25.36 -5.75 -23.47
N ASN A 315 -24.23 -5.08 -23.33
CA ASN A 315 -23.93 -3.82 -24.03
C ASN A 315 -23.36 -4.02 -25.44
N PHE A 316 -22.82 -5.19 -25.74
CA PHE A 316 -22.27 -5.52 -27.04
C PHE A 316 -23.16 -6.53 -27.77
N SER A 317 -23.90 -6.08 -28.77
CA SER A 317 -24.69 -6.99 -29.62
C SER A 317 -23.76 -7.98 -30.34
N ILE A 318 -24.27 -9.18 -30.60
CA ILE A 318 -23.56 -10.26 -31.31
C ILE A 318 -22.99 -9.79 -32.66
N ALA A 319 -23.67 -8.86 -33.34
CA ALA A 319 -23.21 -8.27 -34.59
C ALA A 319 -21.90 -7.47 -34.48
N LYS A 320 -21.59 -6.90 -33.31
CA LYS A 320 -20.34 -6.15 -33.04
C LYS A 320 -19.26 -7.01 -32.38
N ALA A 321 -19.57 -8.23 -31.97
CA ALA A 321 -18.65 -9.07 -31.21
C ALA A 321 -17.33 -9.38 -31.97
N ASN A 322 -17.40 -9.58 -33.27
CA ASN A 322 -16.21 -9.88 -34.10
C ASN A 322 -15.31 -8.64 -34.25
N GLU A 323 -15.87 -7.46 -34.47
CA GLU A 323 -15.12 -6.20 -34.59
C GLU A 323 -14.42 -5.88 -33.25
N VAL A 324 -15.12 -6.09 -32.13
CA VAL A 324 -14.58 -5.86 -30.79
C VAL A 324 -13.49 -6.89 -30.47
N LYS A 325 -13.69 -8.15 -30.85
CA LYS A 325 -12.66 -9.18 -30.71
C LYS A 325 -11.41 -8.84 -31.50
N GLU A 326 -11.57 -8.40 -32.75
CA GLU A 326 -10.45 -7.97 -33.61
C GLU A 326 -9.72 -6.79 -33.02
N LEU A 327 -10.47 -5.79 -32.52
CA LEU A 327 -9.93 -4.61 -31.86
C LEU A 327 -9.02 -5.00 -30.66
N PHE A 328 -9.56 -5.77 -29.71
CA PHE A 328 -8.79 -6.21 -28.55
C PHE A 328 -7.62 -7.13 -28.93
N GLY A 329 -7.83 -8.04 -29.89
CA GLY A 329 -6.80 -8.97 -30.37
C GLY A 329 -5.59 -8.31 -31.01
N THR A 330 -5.66 -7.01 -31.36
CA THR A 330 -4.50 -6.25 -31.86
C THR A 330 -3.53 -5.85 -30.75
N PHE A 331 -4.01 -5.63 -29.52
CA PHE A 331 -3.16 -5.25 -28.40
C PHE A 331 -2.32 -6.41 -27.89
N GLN A 332 -1.04 -6.18 -27.69
CA GLN A 332 -0.10 -7.18 -27.20
C GLN A 332 1.06 -6.52 -26.45
N LYS A 333 1.65 -7.27 -25.50
CA LYS A 333 2.82 -6.80 -24.74
C LYS A 333 2.57 -5.49 -23.98
N ASP A 334 3.48 -4.52 -24.10
CA ASP A 334 3.50 -3.31 -23.31
C ASP A 334 2.44 -2.29 -23.74
N MET A 335 1.79 -1.73 -22.75
CA MET A 335 1.09 -0.45 -22.80
C MET A 335 1.72 0.47 -21.77
N ALA A 336 1.81 1.76 -22.08
CA ALA A 336 2.36 2.76 -21.18
C ALA A 336 1.60 4.09 -21.30
N MET A 337 1.44 4.78 -20.18
CA MET A 337 0.87 6.12 -20.12
C MET A 337 1.68 6.98 -19.17
N GLY A 338 1.98 8.20 -19.56
CA GLY A 338 2.67 9.19 -18.75
C GLY A 338 1.87 10.48 -18.62
N LEU A 339 1.85 11.03 -17.41
CA LEU A 339 1.46 12.39 -17.13
C LEU A 339 2.69 13.29 -17.30
N ILE A 340 2.69 14.16 -18.32
CA ILE A 340 3.85 14.98 -18.67
C ILE A 340 3.84 16.31 -17.95
N ASN A 341 2.66 16.92 -17.88
CA ASN A 341 2.47 18.19 -17.19
C ASN A 341 1.09 18.24 -16.53
N PHE A 342 1.03 18.90 -15.40
CA PHE A 342 -0.21 19.16 -14.67
C PHE A 342 -0.16 20.57 -14.10
N THR A 343 -1.12 21.39 -14.50
CA THR A 343 -1.38 22.72 -13.92
C THR A 343 -2.85 22.81 -13.54
N MET A 344 -3.17 23.64 -12.55
CA MET A 344 -4.57 23.78 -12.08
C MET A 344 -5.48 24.43 -13.15
N ASP A 345 -4.89 25.19 -14.07
CA ASP A 345 -5.63 26.01 -15.04
C ASP A 345 -5.80 25.34 -16.40
N ASN A 346 -5.10 24.25 -16.68
CA ASN A 346 -5.11 23.57 -17.97
C ASN A 346 -5.38 22.08 -17.83
N ALA A 347 -5.90 21.47 -18.90
CA ALA A 347 -6.02 20.02 -18.96
C ALA A 347 -4.64 19.35 -18.80
N PRO A 348 -4.53 18.27 -18.02
CA PRO A 348 -3.28 17.53 -17.87
C PRO A 348 -2.74 17.08 -19.22
N THR A 349 -1.44 17.29 -19.47
CA THR A 349 -0.79 16.78 -20.68
C THR A 349 -0.41 15.32 -20.47
N PHE A 350 -0.88 14.45 -21.36
CA PHE A 350 -0.57 13.03 -21.32
C PHE A 350 0.11 12.55 -22.60
N LEU A 351 0.83 11.44 -22.49
CA LEU A 351 1.39 10.67 -23.58
C LEU A 351 1.13 9.19 -23.32
N MET A 352 0.62 8.48 -24.31
CA MET A 352 0.31 7.06 -24.22
C MET A 352 0.93 6.32 -25.41
N TYR A 353 1.40 5.10 -25.13
CA TYR A 353 1.81 4.12 -26.14
C TYR A 353 1.20 2.75 -25.84
N ALA A 354 0.99 1.97 -26.90
CA ALA A 354 0.64 0.55 -26.78
C ALA A 354 1.21 -0.25 -27.95
N SER A 355 1.74 -1.43 -27.69
CA SER A 355 2.15 -2.37 -28.73
C SER A 355 0.92 -2.97 -29.40
N VAL A 356 0.84 -2.87 -30.73
CA VAL A 356 -0.28 -3.37 -31.53
C VAL A 356 0.22 -4.19 -32.74
N LYS A 357 -0.59 -5.14 -33.18
CA LYS A 357 -0.28 -5.96 -34.37
C LYS A 357 -0.55 -5.22 -35.68
N SER A 358 -1.49 -4.26 -35.66
CA SER A 358 -1.96 -3.54 -36.83
C SER A 358 -2.54 -2.18 -36.45
N ALA A 359 -2.88 -1.37 -37.44
CA ALA A 359 -3.56 -0.08 -37.25
C ALA A 359 -5.09 -0.20 -37.07
N THR A 360 -5.63 -1.41 -37.00
CA THR A 360 -7.07 -1.67 -36.83
C THR A 360 -7.73 -0.79 -35.74
N PRO A 361 -7.13 -0.60 -34.53
CA PRO A 361 -7.77 0.22 -33.49
C PRO A 361 -8.10 1.65 -33.93
N VAL A 362 -7.16 2.32 -34.60
CA VAL A 362 -7.33 3.71 -35.02
C VAL A 362 -8.17 3.84 -36.30
N GLN A 363 -8.09 2.84 -37.19
CA GLN A 363 -8.91 2.77 -38.39
C GLN A 363 -10.39 2.57 -38.07
N LEU A 364 -10.72 1.58 -37.20
CA LEU A 364 -12.08 1.33 -36.75
C LEU A 364 -12.68 2.54 -36.03
N LEU A 365 -11.87 3.21 -35.17
CA LEU A 365 -12.31 4.42 -34.48
C LEU A 365 -12.70 5.54 -35.46
N TYR A 366 -11.94 5.72 -36.54
CA TYR A 366 -12.24 6.70 -37.58
C TYR A 366 -13.42 6.30 -38.45
N GLU A 367 -13.50 5.04 -38.89
CA GLU A 367 -14.58 4.53 -39.74
C GLU A 367 -15.94 4.58 -39.03
N LYS A 368 -15.94 4.28 -37.73
CA LYS A 368 -17.13 4.26 -36.89
C LYS A 368 -17.40 5.59 -36.16
N LYS A 369 -16.70 6.68 -36.52
CA LYS A 369 -16.84 7.95 -35.80
C LYS A 369 -18.28 8.47 -35.70
N ASN A 370 -19.12 8.23 -36.71
CA ASN A 370 -20.52 8.62 -36.69
C ASN A 370 -21.39 7.80 -35.70
N GLU A 371 -20.89 6.65 -35.26
CA GLU A 371 -21.56 5.78 -34.28
C GLU A 371 -21.12 6.10 -32.84
N LEU A 372 -20.05 6.91 -32.66
CA LEU A 372 -19.47 7.23 -31.35
C LEU A 372 -20.28 8.27 -30.54
N GLY A 373 -21.37 8.79 -31.09
CA GLY A 373 -22.19 9.79 -30.40
C GLY A 373 -21.47 11.11 -30.15
N LEU A 374 -20.59 11.52 -31.08
CA LEU A 374 -19.84 12.77 -30.99
C LEU A 374 -20.79 13.96 -30.89
N LYS A 375 -20.50 14.91 -30.03
CA LYS A 375 -21.32 16.12 -29.82
C LYS A 375 -21.07 17.16 -30.93
N ARG A 376 -21.98 18.14 -31.03
CA ARG A 376 -21.81 19.25 -31.96
C ARG A 376 -20.50 20.01 -31.72
N GLY A 377 -19.63 20.00 -32.72
CA GLY A 377 -18.30 20.62 -32.66
C GLY A 377 -17.19 19.65 -32.27
N GLU A 378 -17.50 18.36 -32.17
CA GLU A 378 -16.52 17.29 -32.04
C GLU A 378 -16.41 16.53 -33.35
N ASP A 379 -15.20 16.16 -33.76
CA ASP A 379 -14.95 15.36 -34.97
C ASP A 379 -13.61 14.63 -34.85
N ILE A 380 -13.48 13.55 -35.62
CA ILE A 380 -12.21 12.86 -35.83
C ILE A 380 -11.78 13.14 -37.28
N LEU A 381 -10.63 13.78 -37.41
CA LEU A 381 -10.06 14.19 -38.71
C LEU A 381 -8.82 13.30 -38.99
N LYS A 382 -8.67 12.93 -40.26
CA LYS A 382 -7.49 12.20 -40.72
C LYS A 382 -6.35 13.17 -40.96
N LEU A 383 -5.16 12.93 -40.43
CA LEU A 383 -3.94 13.72 -40.59
C LEU A 383 -2.95 13.05 -41.55
N GLY A 384 -2.94 11.72 -41.60
CA GLY A 384 -2.02 10.94 -42.43
C GLY A 384 -2.49 9.49 -42.54
N GLU A 385 -1.63 8.61 -43.03
CA GLU A 385 -1.90 7.16 -43.03
C GLU A 385 -1.88 6.66 -41.58
N ASN A 386 -3.02 6.14 -41.11
CA ASN A 386 -3.20 5.65 -39.74
C ASN A 386 -2.97 6.70 -38.65
N GLU A 387 -3.14 7.99 -38.97
CA GLU A 387 -2.96 9.11 -38.05
C GLU A 387 -4.17 10.04 -38.06
N TYR A 388 -4.63 10.39 -36.88
CA TYR A 388 -5.88 11.10 -36.69
C TYR A 388 -5.79 12.11 -35.55
N VAL A 389 -6.70 13.07 -35.55
CA VAL A 389 -6.94 13.97 -34.42
C VAL A 389 -8.42 13.98 -34.08
N TYR A 390 -8.73 13.69 -32.83
CA TYR A 390 -10.02 14.05 -32.27
C TYR A 390 -9.98 15.50 -31.86
N LYS A 391 -10.90 16.28 -32.41
CA LYS A 391 -11.06 17.72 -32.11
C LYS A 391 -12.30 17.94 -31.28
N SER A 392 -12.17 18.73 -30.22
CA SER A 392 -13.27 19.25 -29.43
C SER A 392 -13.01 20.71 -29.04
N ARG A 393 -14.00 21.34 -28.41
CA ARG A 393 -13.83 22.72 -27.90
C ARG A 393 -12.84 22.78 -26.72
N MET A 394 -12.69 21.71 -26.00
CA MET A 394 -11.89 21.64 -24.74
C MET A 394 -10.51 21.04 -24.95
N LEU A 395 -10.39 20.10 -25.89
CA LEU A 395 -9.21 19.23 -25.97
C LEU A 395 -9.07 18.66 -27.37
N ASN A 396 -7.87 18.68 -27.92
CA ASN A 396 -7.51 17.89 -29.09
C ASN A 396 -6.71 16.69 -28.66
N ILE A 397 -6.99 15.51 -29.24
CA ILE A 397 -6.21 14.31 -29.00
C ILE A 397 -5.66 13.82 -30.32
N PHE A 398 -4.35 13.85 -30.48
CA PHE A 398 -3.61 13.29 -31.59
C PHE A 398 -3.34 11.81 -31.31
N PHE A 399 -3.71 10.93 -32.23
CA PHE A 399 -3.50 9.51 -32.07
C PHE A 399 -3.24 8.82 -33.40
N GLY A 400 -2.55 7.71 -33.35
CA GLY A 400 -2.20 6.96 -34.55
C GLY A 400 -1.44 5.69 -34.25
N VAL A 401 -1.03 4.99 -35.33
CA VAL A 401 -0.17 3.83 -35.26
C VAL A 401 1.03 4.03 -36.18
N ARG A 402 2.23 3.90 -35.62
CA ARG A 402 3.50 3.91 -36.34
C ARG A 402 4.36 2.73 -35.84
N ASN A 403 4.99 1.99 -36.73
CA ASN A 403 5.88 0.88 -36.38
C ASN A 403 5.30 -0.08 -35.33
N ASN A 404 4.04 -0.49 -35.51
CA ASN A 404 3.32 -1.34 -34.57
C ASN A 404 3.17 -0.76 -33.14
N SER A 405 3.33 0.54 -33.02
CA SER A 405 3.11 1.28 -31.77
C SER A 405 1.95 2.25 -31.96
N LEU A 406 0.85 1.99 -31.25
CA LEU A 406 -0.23 2.95 -31.09
C LEU A 406 0.27 4.05 -30.15
N TYR A 407 -0.03 5.28 -30.45
CA TYR A 407 0.24 6.42 -29.59
C TYR A 407 -0.99 7.33 -29.45
N ALA A 408 -1.08 8.06 -28.34
CA ALA A 408 -2.05 9.13 -28.14
C ALA A 408 -1.49 10.21 -27.21
N THR A 409 -1.75 11.48 -27.55
CA THR A 409 -1.40 12.62 -26.73
C THR A 409 -2.33 13.79 -27.00
N ASN A 410 -2.53 14.67 -26.02
CA ASN A 410 -3.23 15.94 -26.21
C ASN A 410 -2.31 17.13 -26.46
N ASP A 411 -1.03 16.89 -26.66
CA ASP A 411 -0.03 17.92 -26.94
C ASP A 411 0.50 17.78 -28.36
N GLU A 412 0.34 18.84 -29.16
CA GLU A 412 0.74 18.87 -30.58
C GLU A 412 2.28 18.79 -30.74
N MET A 413 3.04 19.35 -29.79
CA MET A 413 4.52 19.30 -29.85
C MET A 413 5.02 17.89 -29.58
N LEU A 414 4.44 17.19 -28.61
CA LEU A 414 4.72 15.77 -28.37
C LEU A 414 4.36 14.93 -29.60
N TYR A 415 3.17 15.14 -30.18
CA TYR A 415 2.76 14.45 -31.41
C TYR A 415 3.81 14.62 -32.54
N LYS A 416 4.27 15.86 -32.79
CA LYS A 416 5.28 16.15 -33.79
C LYS A 416 6.67 15.60 -33.49
N SER A 417 6.93 15.23 -32.24
CA SER A 417 8.21 14.66 -31.80
C SER A 417 8.26 13.13 -31.84
N ILE A 418 7.12 12.44 -32.03
CA ILE A 418 7.04 10.96 -31.97
C ILE A 418 7.97 10.24 -32.98
N ASP A 419 8.34 10.88 -34.08
CA ASP A 419 9.29 10.31 -35.07
C ASP A 419 10.75 10.61 -34.76
N LYS A 420 11.05 11.44 -33.76
CA LYS A 420 12.40 11.91 -33.47
C LYS A 420 13.05 11.22 -32.28
N THR A 421 12.35 10.21 -31.73
CA THR A 421 12.82 9.43 -30.57
C THR A 421 13.11 7.93 -30.93
#